data_25fdb3dfad4944081da18b84e22080f3
#
_entry.id   25fdb3dfad4944081da18b84e22080f3
#
_cell.length_a   1.000
_cell.length_b   1.000
_cell.length_c   1.000
_cell.angle_alpha   90.00
_cell.angle_beta   90.00
_cell.angle_gamma   90.00
#
_symmetry.space_group_name_H-M   'P 1'
#
loop_
_entity.id
_entity.type
_entity.pdbx_description
1 polymer ?
#
loop_
_entity_poly.entity_id
_entity_poly.type
_entity_poly.pdbx_seq_one_letter_code
_entity_poly.pdbx_strand_id
1 'polypeptide(L)'
;MIDGLKLGALAAVCVALATGGAAAQQVDSSYTNVDLDECTVIEADDFGARWACPGLKGIPVMIAEGDLRFFVSYGLKSTEEKAAAQTLPPFNHLGPRIEWRVSNAEGHWKPFATILRFFTQREEGEEENQILVVTKVQEGATCHVAYIDALANPDANELARQAADEAAPDFDCANEPEFVGAFEAWDIE
;
A
#
# COMPACT_ATOMS: atom_id res chain seq x y z
N MET A 1 -54.89 66.44 -20.80
CA MET A 1 -53.87 66.20 -19.75
C MET A 1 -54.07 64.77 -19.27
N ILE A 2 -53.33 63.88 -19.81
CA ILE A 2 -53.34 62.48 -19.36
C ILE A 2 -51.89 62.05 -19.39
N ASP A 3 -51.33 61.76 -18.19
CA ASP A 3 -49.96 61.35 -17.95
C ASP A 3 -49.72 59.92 -18.40
N GLY A 4 -48.63 59.74 -19.12
CA GLY A 4 -48.18 58.43 -19.58
C GLY A 4 -47.43 57.70 -18.53
N LEU A 5 -47.95 56.56 -18.15
CA LEU A 5 -47.27 55.58 -17.24
C LEU A 5 -46.22 54.72 -18.00
N LYS A 6 -45.00 54.97 -17.73
CA LYS A 6 -43.87 54.12 -18.27
C LYS A 6 -43.73 52.88 -17.41
N LEU A 7 -44.08 51.71 -17.96
CA LEU A 7 -43.76 50.44 -17.39
C LEU A 7 -42.22 50.12 -17.63
N GLY A 8 -41.46 50.09 -16.58
CA GLY A 8 -40.08 49.57 -16.61
C GLY A 8 -40.05 48.04 -16.50
N ALA A 9 -39.55 47.39 -17.51
CA ALA A 9 -39.30 45.94 -17.50
C ALA A 9 -38.04 45.63 -16.68
N LEU A 10 -38.17 44.97 -15.53
CA LEU A 10 -37.06 44.35 -14.80
C LEU A 10 -36.68 43.05 -15.49
N ALA A 11 -35.49 43.01 -16.09
CA ALA A 11 -34.88 41.77 -16.56
C ALA A 11 -34.22 41.05 -15.38
N ALA A 12 -34.80 39.92 -14.95
CA ALA A 12 -34.19 39.04 -13.97
C ALA A 12 -33.06 38.22 -14.64
N VAL A 13 -31.81 38.51 -14.27
CA VAL A 13 -30.65 37.70 -14.69
C VAL A 13 -30.58 36.52 -13.76
N CYS A 14 -30.96 35.33 -14.22
CA CYS A 14 -30.70 34.05 -13.53
C CYS A 14 -29.23 33.66 -13.74
N VAL A 15 -28.39 33.88 -12.71
CA VAL A 15 -27.04 33.32 -12.66
C VAL A 15 -27.15 31.84 -12.27
N ALA A 16 -27.01 30.95 -13.24
CA ALA A 16 -26.88 29.51 -12.97
C ALA A 16 -25.51 29.25 -12.35
N LEU A 17 -25.47 29.01 -11.05
CA LEU A 17 -24.29 28.46 -10.34
C LEU A 17 -24.10 27.01 -10.80
N ALA A 18 -23.19 26.79 -11.72
CA ALA A 18 -22.70 25.43 -12.02
C ALA A 18 -21.92 24.92 -10.80
N THR A 19 -22.59 24.13 -9.95
CA THR A 19 -21.89 23.33 -8.92
C THR A 19 -21.14 22.21 -9.62
N GLY A 20 -19.88 22.46 -9.97
CA GLY A 20 -18.96 21.41 -10.39
C GLY A 20 -18.80 20.46 -9.21
N GLY A 21 -19.49 19.31 -9.24
CA GLY A 21 -19.26 18.23 -8.29
C GLY A 21 -17.84 17.74 -8.50
N ALA A 22 -16.95 17.99 -7.54
CA ALA A 22 -15.68 17.28 -7.47
C ALA A 22 -16.02 15.77 -7.35
N ALA A 23 -15.61 14.97 -8.33
CA ALA A 23 -15.72 13.52 -8.20
C ALA A 23 -14.96 13.12 -6.94
N ALA A 24 -15.65 12.47 -6.01
CA ALA A 24 -14.99 11.99 -4.79
C ALA A 24 -13.88 11.01 -5.19
N GLN A 25 -12.70 11.19 -4.61
CA GLN A 25 -11.61 10.23 -4.72
C GLN A 25 -12.12 8.87 -4.25
N GLN A 26 -11.96 7.87 -5.09
CA GLN A 26 -12.30 6.49 -4.75
C GLN A 26 -11.03 5.71 -4.52
N VAL A 27 -11.04 4.88 -3.50
CA VAL A 27 -9.98 3.91 -3.19
C VAL A 27 -10.60 2.51 -3.24
N ASP A 28 -9.86 1.56 -3.80
CA ASP A 28 -10.31 0.18 -3.94
C ASP A 28 -9.12 -0.79 -3.77
N SER A 29 -9.40 -2.08 -3.68
CA SER A 29 -8.40 -3.14 -3.62
C SER A 29 -8.33 -3.92 -4.93
N SER A 30 -7.09 -4.23 -5.34
CA SER A 30 -6.80 -5.21 -6.37
C SER A 30 -5.80 -6.23 -5.81
N TYR A 31 -5.72 -7.42 -6.40
CA TYR A 31 -4.90 -8.51 -5.85
C TYR A 31 -4.01 -9.13 -6.91
N THR A 32 -2.78 -9.52 -6.49
CA THR A 32 -1.89 -10.39 -7.26
C THR A 32 -1.39 -11.52 -6.35
N ASN A 33 -1.06 -12.66 -6.94
CA ASN A 33 -0.46 -13.76 -6.19
C ASN A 33 1.06 -13.56 -6.06
N VAL A 34 1.62 -14.15 -5.01
CA VAL A 34 3.05 -14.36 -4.83
C VAL A 34 3.31 -15.85 -5.06
N ASP A 35 3.92 -16.17 -6.17
CA ASP A 35 4.34 -17.51 -6.53
C ASP A 35 5.74 -17.42 -7.14
N LEU A 36 6.75 -17.85 -6.41
CA LEU A 36 8.15 -17.74 -6.83
C LEU A 36 8.46 -18.61 -8.05
N ASP A 37 7.69 -19.68 -8.29
CA ASP A 37 7.84 -20.54 -9.46
C ASP A 37 7.39 -19.82 -10.76
N GLU A 38 6.53 -18.80 -10.65
CA GLU A 38 6.11 -17.94 -11.76
C GLU A 38 7.02 -16.72 -11.95
N CYS A 39 7.99 -16.50 -11.06
CA CYS A 39 8.88 -15.36 -11.10
C CYS A 39 10.16 -15.64 -11.90
N THR A 40 10.76 -14.59 -12.45
CA THR A 40 12.07 -14.69 -13.09
C THR A 40 13.16 -14.61 -12.01
N VAL A 41 14.00 -15.63 -11.91
CA VAL A 41 15.19 -15.60 -11.05
C VAL A 41 16.18 -14.60 -11.66
N ILE A 42 16.55 -13.58 -10.88
CA ILE A 42 17.55 -12.58 -11.26
C ILE A 42 18.93 -12.98 -10.80
N GLU A 43 19.00 -13.49 -9.59
CA GLU A 43 20.24 -13.92 -8.94
C GLU A 43 19.92 -15.03 -7.95
N ALA A 44 20.81 -16.03 -7.84
CA ALA A 44 20.73 -17.04 -6.80
C ALA A 44 22.14 -17.59 -6.54
N ASP A 45 22.48 -17.76 -5.25
CA ASP A 45 23.71 -18.36 -4.78
C ASP A 45 23.46 -19.18 -3.49
N ASP A 46 24.51 -19.57 -2.81
CA ASP A 46 24.43 -20.38 -1.58
C ASP A 46 23.91 -19.58 -0.37
N PHE A 47 23.75 -18.26 -0.47
CA PHE A 47 23.40 -17.36 0.61
C PHE A 47 22.02 -16.72 0.44
N GLY A 48 21.42 -16.83 -0.75
CA GLY A 48 20.11 -16.25 -1.01
C GLY A 48 19.72 -16.20 -2.49
N ALA A 49 18.59 -15.59 -2.76
CA ALA A 49 18.10 -15.43 -4.12
C ALA A 49 17.29 -14.13 -4.30
N ARG A 50 17.17 -13.71 -5.54
CA ARG A 50 16.36 -12.55 -5.94
C ARG A 50 15.51 -12.88 -7.15
N TRP A 51 14.26 -12.48 -7.09
CA TRP A 51 13.27 -12.72 -8.13
C TRP A 51 12.60 -11.43 -8.58
N ALA A 52 12.29 -11.34 -9.85
CA ALA A 52 11.35 -10.37 -10.41
C ALA A 52 10.04 -11.06 -10.71
N CYS A 53 8.99 -10.69 -9.99
CA CYS A 53 7.66 -11.25 -10.10
C CYS A 53 6.69 -10.30 -10.79
N PRO A 54 5.66 -10.81 -11.48
CA PRO A 54 4.63 -9.98 -12.06
C PRO A 54 3.78 -9.34 -10.96
N GLY A 55 3.56 -8.03 -11.05
CA GLY A 55 2.68 -7.29 -10.14
C GLY A 55 1.52 -6.63 -10.88
N LEU A 56 0.77 -5.80 -10.16
CA LEU A 56 -0.44 -5.16 -10.69
C LEU A 56 -0.09 -4.18 -11.82
N LYS A 57 -0.81 -4.29 -12.95
CA LYS A 57 -0.68 -3.38 -14.11
C LYS A 57 0.76 -3.23 -14.63
N GLY A 58 1.57 -4.27 -14.52
CA GLY A 58 2.94 -4.27 -14.99
C GLY A 58 3.95 -3.62 -14.05
N ILE A 59 3.56 -3.25 -12.83
CA ILE A 59 4.49 -2.86 -11.77
C ILE A 59 5.18 -4.11 -11.27
N PRO A 60 6.50 -4.29 -11.46
CA PRO A 60 7.18 -5.48 -11.00
C PRO A 60 7.25 -5.51 -9.47
N VAL A 61 7.25 -6.73 -8.92
CA VAL A 61 7.53 -7.01 -7.52
C VAL A 61 8.90 -7.65 -7.44
N MET A 62 9.84 -6.99 -6.78
CA MET A 62 11.14 -7.55 -6.45
C MET A 62 11.03 -8.27 -5.12
N ILE A 63 11.36 -9.54 -5.11
CA ILE A 63 11.47 -10.36 -3.91
C ILE A 63 12.92 -10.79 -3.78
N ALA A 64 13.48 -10.66 -2.59
CA ALA A 64 14.79 -11.19 -2.25
C ALA A 64 14.66 -12.05 -0.99
N GLU A 65 15.47 -13.08 -0.89
CA GLU A 65 15.63 -13.90 0.29
C GLU A 65 17.12 -13.95 0.65
N GLY A 66 17.42 -13.84 1.91
CA GLY A 66 18.75 -14.03 2.47
C GLY A 66 18.69 -14.17 3.98
N ASP A 67 19.49 -15.09 4.52
CA ASP A 67 19.52 -15.37 5.96
C ASP A 67 18.12 -15.71 6.53
N LEU A 68 17.35 -16.51 5.78
CA LEU A 68 15.98 -16.94 6.12
C LEU A 68 14.98 -15.78 6.30
N ARG A 69 15.21 -14.66 5.63
CA ARG A 69 14.34 -13.49 5.64
C ARG A 69 14.04 -13.03 4.24
N PHE A 70 12.78 -12.68 4.01
CA PHE A 70 12.31 -12.13 2.75
C PHE A 70 12.25 -10.60 2.81
N PHE A 71 12.60 -9.99 1.71
CA PHE A 71 12.53 -8.56 1.43
C PHE A 71 11.66 -8.35 0.21
N VAL A 72 10.75 -7.39 0.24
CA VAL A 72 9.84 -7.14 -0.88
C VAL A 72 9.82 -5.66 -1.21
N SER A 73 10.04 -5.34 -2.49
CA SER A 73 9.98 -3.98 -3.00
C SER A 73 9.23 -3.93 -4.34
N TYR A 74 8.81 -2.76 -4.76
CA TYR A 74 7.88 -2.57 -5.87
C TYR A 74 8.39 -1.52 -6.86
N GLY A 75 8.10 -1.74 -8.15
CA GLY A 75 8.44 -0.80 -9.19
C GLY A 75 9.73 -1.11 -9.95
N LEU A 76 10.01 -0.33 -11.00
CA LEU A 76 11.15 -0.56 -11.89
C LEU A 76 12.52 -0.32 -11.23
N LYS A 77 12.56 0.53 -10.20
CA LYS A 77 13.75 0.82 -9.39
C LYS A 77 13.72 0.18 -8.01
N SER A 78 12.94 -0.88 -7.86
CA SER A 78 12.67 -1.53 -6.58
C SER A 78 13.92 -1.89 -5.77
N THR A 79 15.05 -2.17 -6.40
CA THR A 79 16.33 -2.47 -5.71
C THR A 79 16.99 -1.23 -5.09
N GLU A 80 16.61 -0.03 -5.49
CA GLU A 80 17.13 1.25 -4.98
C GLU A 80 16.23 1.83 -3.87
N GLU A 81 15.03 1.27 -3.68
CA GLU A 81 14.04 1.73 -2.72
C GLU A 81 14.36 1.25 -1.29
N LYS A 82 13.94 2.04 -0.27
CA LYS A 82 14.12 1.68 1.15
C LYS A 82 13.51 0.30 1.47
N ALA A 83 12.36 -0.03 0.87
CA ALA A 83 11.69 -1.32 1.05
C ALA A 83 12.58 -2.53 0.69
N ALA A 84 13.52 -2.39 -0.25
CA ALA A 84 14.43 -3.48 -0.61
C ALA A 84 15.40 -3.89 0.50
N ALA A 85 15.56 -3.04 1.52
CA ALA A 85 16.38 -3.30 2.70
C ALA A 85 15.55 -3.49 3.99
N GLN A 86 14.22 -3.42 3.89
CA GLN A 86 13.32 -3.60 5.03
C GLN A 86 12.75 -5.02 5.06
N THR A 87 12.80 -5.64 6.23
CA THR A 87 12.23 -6.96 6.51
C THR A 87 11.77 -7.05 7.95
N LEU A 88 11.19 -8.18 8.32
CA LEU A 88 10.75 -8.45 9.68
C LEU A 88 11.67 -9.46 10.38
N PRO A 89 12.01 -9.24 11.68
CA PRO A 89 12.70 -10.23 12.49
C PRO A 89 11.71 -11.30 12.99
N PRO A 90 12.22 -12.47 13.48
CA PRO A 90 13.60 -12.94 13.31
C PRO A 90 13.83 -13.64 11.98
N PHE A 91 13.08 -14.69 11.64
CA PHE A 91 12.98 -15.35 10.34
C PHE A 91 11.57 -15.17 9.80
N ASN A 92 11.41 -15.12 8.49
CA ASN A 92 10.09 -14.92 7.93
C ASN A 92 9.93 -15.53 6.54
N HIS A 93 8.68 -15.75 6.16
CA HIS A 93 8.29 -16.07 4.80
C HIS A 93 7.04 -15.29 4.40
N LEU A 94 6.75 -15.27 3.11
CA LEU A 94 5.68 -14.45 2.54
C LEU A 94 4.36 -15.20 2.47
N GLY A 95 3.26 -14.48 2.69
CA GLY A 95 1.93 -14.94 2.33
C GLY A 95 1.73 -14.96 0.81
N PRO A 96 0.74 -15.73 0.33
CA PRO A 96 0.57 -16.02 -1.11
C PRO A 96 -0.07 -14.89 -1.90
N ARG A 97 -0.40 -13.75 -1.28
CA ARG A 97 -1.19 -12.69 -1.94
C ARG A 97 -0.79 -11.30 -1.51
N ILE A 98 -0.62 -10.42 -2.48
CA ILE A 98 -0.46 -8.98 -2.28
C ILE A 98 -1.82 -8.33 -2.53
N GLU A 99 -2.32 -7.55 -1.58
CA GLU A 99 -3.41 -6.59 -1.77
C GLU A 99 -2.78 -5.26 -2.18
N TRP A 100 -3.22 -4.72 -3.31
CA TRP A 100 -2.84 -3.41 -3.82
C TRP A 100 -3.95 -2.41 -3.53
N ARG A 101 -3.64 -1.34 -2.81
CA ARG A 101 -4.55 -0.21 -2.66
C ARG A 101 -4.40 0.70 -3.86
N VAL A 102 -5.50 0.93 -4.56
CA VAL A 102 -5.55 1.70 -5.80
C VAL A 102 -6.47 2.90 -5.64
N SER A 103 -6.07 4.05 -6.21
CA SER A 103 -6.86 5.28 -6.18
C SER A 103 -7.10 5.80 -7.59
N ASN A 104 -8.24 6.48 -7.80
CA ASN A 104 -8.56 7.18 -9.04
C ASN A 104 -8.43 8.70 -8.93
N ALA A 105 -7.74 9.22 -7.93
CA ALA A 105 -7.58 10.65 -7.68
C ALA A 105 -7.04 11.44 -8.90
N GLU A 106 -6.20 10.79 -9.73
CA GLU A 106 -5.62 11.36 -10.94
C GLU A 106 -6.45 11.08 -12.22
N GLY A 107 -7.72 10.64 -12.07
CA GLY A 107 -8.61 10.29 -13.18
C GLY A 107 -8.38 8.91 -13.80
N HIS A 108 -7.44 8.14 -13.25
CA HIS A 108 -7.19 6.74 -13.58
C HIS A 108 -6.76 5.95 -12.36
N TRP A 109 -7.07 4.66 -12.33
CA TRP A 109 -6.71 3.79 -11.22
C TRP A 109 -5.21 3.51 -11.18
N LYS A 110 -4.56 3.95 -10.11
CA LYS A 110 -3.11 3.81 -9.86
C LYS A 110 -2.87 3.23 -8.47
N PRO A 111 -2.01 2.22 -8.32
CA PRO A 111 -1.58 1.74 -7.01
C PRO A 111 -0.76 2.80 -6.28
N PHE A 112 -0.95 2.89 -4.97
CA PHE A 112 -0.20 3.80 -4.10
C PHE A 112 0.33 3.11 -2.85
N ALA A 113 -0.23 1.94 -2.48
CA ALA A 113 0.27 1.12 -1.39
C ALA A 113 -0.02 -0.36 -1.63
N THR A 114 0.67 -1.22 -0.87
CA THR A 114 0.41 -2.65 -0.80
C THR A 114 0.27 -3.11 0.62
N ILE A 115 -0.45 -4.23 0.81
CA ILE A 115 -0.54 -4.97 2.06
C ILE A 115 -0.13 -6.40 1.76
N LEU A 116 0.92 -6.89 2.42
CA LEU A 116 1.41 -8.25 2.28
C LEU A 116 1.55 -8.89 3.65
N ARG A 117 1.08 -10.11 3.79
CA ARG A 117 1.25 -10.88 5.01
C ARG A 117 2.64 -11.50 5.04
N PHE A 118 3.33 -11.33 6.15
CA PHE A 118 4.54 -12.04 6.52
C PHE A 118 4.21 -12.98 7.67
N PHE A 119 4.76 -14.17 7.61
CA PHE A 119 4.77 -15.11 8.71
C PHE A 119 6.16 -15.06 9.36
N THR A 120 6.23 -14.83 10.67
CA THR A 120 7.51 -14.72 11.38
C THR A 120 7.60 -15.78 12.46
N GLN A 121 8.82 -16.35 12.64
CA GLN A 121 9.08 -17.45 13.56
C GLN A 121 10.49 -17.32 14.15
N ARG A 122 10.66 -17.51 15.46
CA ARG A 122 11.99 -17.42 16.12
C ARG A 122 12.79 -18.69 15.97
N GLU A 123 12.14 -19.84 16.13
CA GLU A 123 12.75 -21.16 16.04
C GLU A 123 11.85 -22.08 15.22
N GLU A 124 12.46 -23.06 14.57
CA GLU A 124 11.72 -24.07 13.82
C GLU A 124 10.78 -24.86 14.73
N GLY A 125 9.50 -24.93 14.38
CA GLY A 125 8.45 -25.64 15.12
C GLY A 125 7.70 -24.81 16.17
N GLU A 126 8.04 -23.54 16.38
CA GLU A 126 7.21 -22.59 17.12
C GLU A 126 5.97 -22.17 16.32
N GLU A 127 4.98 -21.63 17.01
CA GLU A 127 3.82 -21.01 16.35
C GLU A 127 4.27 -19.76 15.60
N GLU A 128 3.80 -19.62 14.35
CA GLU A 128 4.12 -18.47 13.53
C GLU A 128 3.26 -17.26 13.91
N ASN A 129 3.91 -16.11 14.07
CA ASN A 129 3.20 -14.84 14.08
C ASN A 129 2.79 -14.44 12.66
N GLN A 130 1.79 -13.59 12.53
CA GLN A 130 1.27 -13.15 11.25
C GLN A 130 1.20 -11.62 11.23
N ILE A 131 2.07 -11.00 10.46
CA ILE A 131 2.17 -9.54 10.37
C ILE A 131 1.72 -9.07 9.00
N LEU A 132 0.75 -8.15 8.95
CA LEU A 132 0.43 -7.42 7.74
C LEU A 132 1.39 -6.24 7.61
N VAL A 133 2.17 -6.24 6.54
CA VAL A 133 3.11 -5.16 6.20
C VAL A 133 2.44 -4.24 5.19
N VAL A 134 2.25 -2.99 5.59
CA VAL A 134 1.78 -1.93 4.70
C VAL A 134 3.00 -1.25 4.09
N THR A 135 3.07 -1.21 2.76
CA THR A 135 4.18 -0.58 2.02
C THR A 135 3.65 0.52 1.11
N LYS A 136 4.20 1.71 1.21
CA LYS A 136 4.00 2.78 0.22
C LYS A 136 4.61 2.38 -1.11
N VAL A 137 3.89 2.62 -2.21
CA VAL A 137 4.34 2.34 -3.58
C VAL A 137 4.43 3.63 -4.37
N GLN A 138 5.62 4.20 -4.38
CA GLN A 138 5.93 5.42 -5.13
C GLN A 138 7.39 5.36 -5.56
N GLU A 139 7.67 5.60 -6.84
CA GLU A 139 9.05 5.62 -7.34
C GLU A 139 9.90 6.64 -6.57
N GLY A 140 11.03 6.20 -6.02
CA GLY A 140 11.94 6.99 -5.18
C GLY A 140 11.48 7.17 -3.72
N ALA A 141 10.34 6.57 -3.33
CA ALA A 141 9.79 6.65 -1.97
C ALA A 141 8.95 5.40 -1.63
N THR A 142 9.42 4.22 -2.01
CA THR A 142 8.80 2.94 -1.64
C THR A 142 9.43 2.44 -0.35
N CYS A 143 8.60 2.31 0.71
CA CYS A 143 9.05 1.89 2.04
C CYS A 143 7.90 1.30 2.85
N HIS A 144 8.24 0.54 3.90
CA HIS A 144 7.25 0.11 4.89
C HIS A 144 6.68 1.33 5.64
N VAL A 145 5.36 1.30 5.87
CA VAL A 145 4.58 2.37 6.52
C VAL A 145 4.06 1.91 7.87
N ALA A 146 3.52 0.69 7.92
CA ALA A 146 2.93 0.15 9.14
C ALA A 146 3.04 -1.38 9.22
N TYR A 147 3.01 -1.87 10.45
CA TYR A 147 2.94 -3.28 10.80
C TYR A 147 1.71 -3.53 11.67
N ILE A 148 0.92 -4.53 11.33
CA ILE A 148 -0.28 -4.93 12.04
C ILE A 148 -0.15 -6.42 12.42
N ASP A 149 -0.19 -6.72 13.71
CA ASP A 149 -0.25 -8.10 14.19
C ASP A 149 -1.63 -8.69 13.91
N ALA A 150 -1.69 -9.63 12.98
CA ALA A 150 -2.95 -10.20 12.53
C ALA A 150 -3.54 -11.22 13.51
N LEU A 151 -2.76 -11.73 14.46
CA LEU A 151 -3.26 -12.62 15.51
C LEU A 151 -3.82 -11.84 16.71
N ALA A 152 -3.22 -10.69 17.02
CA ALA A 152 -3.65 -9.82 18.12
C ALA A 152 -4.88 -8.95 17.76
N ASN A 153 -5.21 -8.78 16.46
CA ASN A 153 -6.29 -7.91 16.01
C ASN A 153 -7.29 -8.68 15.13
N PRO A 154 -8.54 -8.90 15.59
CA PRO A 154 -9.58 -9.56 14.79
C PRO A 154 -9.93 -8.84 13.48
N ASP A 155 -9.71 -7.53 13.44
CA ASP A 155 -9.96 -6.62 12.30
C ASP A 155 -8.65 -6.18 11.59
N ALA A 156 -7.57 -6.95 11.72
CA ALA A 156 -6.25 -6.61 11.20
C ALA A 156 -6.24 -6.17 9.72
N ASN A 157 -7.03 -6.84 8.86
CA ASN A 157 -7.10 -6.45 7.44
C ASN A 157 -7.70 -5.05 7.26
N GLU A 158 -8.65 -4.65 8.10
CA GLU A 158 -9.26 -3.32 8.05
C GLU A 158 -8.28 -2.27 8.57
N LEU A 159 -7.59 -2.53 9.68
CA LEU A 159 -6.52 -1.69 10.20
C LEU A 159 -5.41 -1.47 9.15
N ALA A 160 -5.01 -2.54 8.45
CA ALA A 160 -4.00 -2.44 7.39
C ALA A 160 -4.48 -1.57 6.21
N ARG A 161 -5.76 -1.70 5.78
CA ARG A 161 -6.34 -0.84 4.74
C ARG A 161 -6.42 0.61 5.20
N GLN A 162 -6.84 0.84 6.44
CA GLN A 162 -6.88 2.19 6.99
C GLN A 162 -5.49 2.82 7.03
N ALA A 163 -4.47 2.12 7.53
CA ALA A 163 -3.10 2.59 7.53
C ALA A 163 -2.58 2.87 6.10
N ALA A 164 -2.91 2.00 5.13
CA ALA A 164 -2.55 2.21 3.74
C ALA A 164 -3.24 3.45 3.14
N ASP A 165 -4.52 3.64 3.39
CA ASP A 165 -5.32 4.70 2.78
C ASP A 165 -5.06 6.08 3.39
N GLU A 166 -4.81 6.15 4.71
CA GLU A 166 -4.65 7.39 5.46
C GLU A 166 -3.18 7.82 5.58
N ALA A 167 -2.26 6.87 5.81
CA ALA A 167 -0.86 7.19 6.08
C ALA A 167 0.05 7.08 4.85
N ALA A 168 -0.08 6.04 4.03
CA ALA A 168 0.89 5.76 2.98
C ALA A 168 1.08 6.89 1.95
N PRO A 169 0.05 7.63 1.48
CA PRO A 169 0.24 8.67 0.48
C PRO A 169 1.25 9.75 0.91
N ASP A 170 1.17 10.17 2.18
CA ASP A 170 1.98 11.28 2.72
C ASP A 170 3.14 10.81 3.60
N PHE A 171 3.32 9.50 3.78
CA PHE A 171 4.38 8.94 4.63
C PHE A 171 5.77 9.32 4.13
N ASP A 172 6.58 9.89 5.03
CA ASP A 172 7.99 10.14 4.75
C ASP A 172 8.81 8.88 5.05
N CYS A 173 9.43 8.31 4.02
CA CYS A 173 10.27 7.13 4.14
C CYS A 173 11.54 7.32 5.01
N ALA A 174 11.83 8.54 5.48
CA ALA A 174 12.86 8.75 6.50
C ALA A 174 12.40 8.28 7.90
N ASN A 175 11.08 8.20 8.13
CA ASN A 175 10.53 7.71 9.38
C ASN A 175 10.57 6.17 9.46
N GLU A 176 10.43 5.65 10.70
CA GLU A 176 10.23 4.23 10.95
C GLU A 176 8.74 3.87 10.77
N PRO A 177 8.42 2.63 10.34
CA PRO A 177 7.06 2.15 10.24
C PRO A 177 6.33 2.16 11.60
N GLU A 178 5.03 2.41 11.58
CA GLU A 178 4.20 2.43 12.78
C GLU A 178 3.66 1.03 13.13
N PHE A 179 3.52 0.73 14.42
CA PHE A 179 2.76 -0.42 14.90
C PHE A 179 1.31 0.00 15.12
N VAL A 180 0.38 -0.63 14.41
CA VAL A 180 -1.03 -0.24 14.41
C VAL A 180 -1.88 -1.33 15.07
N GLY A 181 -2.71 -0.91 16.04
CA GLY A 181 -3.52 -1.81 16.87
C GLY A 181 -2.72 -2.45 18.01
N ALA A 182 -3.21 -3.58 18.53
CA ALA A 182 -2.48 -4.40 19.48
C ALA A 182 -1.31 -5.10 18.76
N PHE A 183 -0.16 -5.21 19.41
CA PHE A 183 1.02 -5.85 18.84
C PHE A 183 1.69 -6.73 19.88
N GLU A 184 1.65 -8.04 19.69
CA GLU A 184 2.14 -9.06 20.63
C GLU A 184 3.19 -9.99 20.01
N ALA A 185 3.38 -9.90 18.68
CA ALA A 185 4.26 -10.79 17.92
C ALA A 185 5.73 -10.72 18.35
N TRP A 186 6.17 -9.56 18.84
CA TRP A 186 7.54 -9.36 19.35
C TRP A 186 7.47 -8.69 20.71
N ASP A 187 8.22 -9.23 21.69
CA ASP A 187 8.50 -8.49 22.91
C ASP A 187 9.40 -7.31 22.50
N ILE A 188 8.81 -6.14 22.37
CA ILE A 188 9.55 -4.89 22.12
C ILE A 188 10.09 -4.46 23.49
N GLU A 189 11.31 -4.94 23.83
CA GLU A 189 12.10 -4.42 24.93
C GLU A 189 12.83 -3.12 24.52
#